data_03a74b4a84058518cbf3484ec0f9f4e5
#
_entry.id   03a74b4a84058518cbf3484ec0f9f4e5
#
_cell.length_a   1.000
_cell.length_b   1.000
_cell.length_c   1.000
_cell.angle_alpha   90.00
_cell.angle_beta   90.00
_cell.angle_gamma   90.00
#
_symmetry.space_group_name_H-M   'P 1'
#
loop_
_entity.id
_entity.type
_entity.pdbx_description
1 polymer ?
#
loop_
_entity_poly.entity_id
_entity_poly.type
_entity_poly.pdbx_seq_one_letter_code
_entity_poly.pdbx_strand_id
1 'polypeptide(L)'
;RGAITLRQLLQMRSGLRNAELWQPAARTDALDMLVGEGARDQAGFAAAKPLVDPPGERFVYSSATSMILAGILADQLAPGGDARARHDATARFLGARFSGPLGLTGFVPEYDERGTLHGAAMMHMTARDYAKIGELIRLRGVAGGRPVIADKWFDDMLAPSPANPAYGAQIWLNRGGGTSRLFPGMA
;
A
#
# COMPACT_ATOMS: atom_id res chain seq x y z
N ARG A 1 -12.13 15.45 -6.58
CA ARG A 1 -11.26 14.58 -5.74
C ARG A 1 -12.00 14.06 -4.51
N GLY A 2 -12.94 14.79 -3.91
CA GLY A 2 -13.77 14.32 -2.79
C GLY A 2 -14.68 13.13 -3.10
N ALA A 3 -14.73 12.65 -4.34
CA ALA A 3 -15.50 11.48 -4.75
C ALA A 3 -14.71 10.15 -4.70
N ILE A 4 -13.38 10.18 -4.48
CA ILE A 4 -12.56 8.95 -4.42
C ILE A 4 -12.69 8.35 -3.02
N THR A 5 -13.18 7.12 -2.93
CA THR A 5 -13.32 6.41 -1.66
C THR A 5 -12.05 5.65 -1.27
N LEU A 6 -11.88 5.37 0.02
CA LEU A 6 -10.77 4.55 0.52
C LEU A 6 -10.75 3.16 -0.15
N ARG A 7 -11.91 2.55 -0.39
CA ARG A 7 -12.01 1.25 -1.09
C ARG A 7 -11.49 1.34 -2.53
N GLN A 8 -11.76 2.43 -3.25
CA GLN A 8 -11.25 2.63 -4.60
C GLN A 8 -9.72 2.80 -4.63
N LEU A 9 -9.15 3.50 -3.65
CA LEU A 9 -7.69 3.57 -3.47
C LEU A 9 -7.11 2.19 -3.18
N LEU A 10 -7.64 1.46 -2.19
CA LEU A 10 -7.18 0.12 -1.84
C LEU A 10 -7.22 -0.85 -3.03
N GLN A 11 -8.21 -0.71 -3.91
CA GLN A 11 -8.40 -1.55 -5.09
C GLN A 11 -7.75 -1.03 -6.37
N MET A 12 -6.85 -0.03 -6.28
CA MET A 12 -6.16 0.58 -7.43
C MET A 12 -7.11 1.13 -8.51
N ARG A 13 -8.21 1.77 -8.07
CA ARG A 13 -9.26 2.32 -8.94
C ARG A 13 -9.55 3.79 -8.65
N SER A 14 -8.52 4.57 -8.37
CA SER A 14 -8.66 5.98 -8.02
C SER A 14 -9.13 6.86 -9.17
N GLY A 15 -8.81 6.50 -10.42
CA GLY A 15 -9.00 7.33 -11.59
C GLY A 15 -7.96 8.45 -11.74
N LEU A 16 -6.99 8.54 -10.82
CA LEU A 16 -5.88 9.48 -10.93
C LEU A 16 -4.90 9.02 -12.01
N ARG A 17 -4.35 9.99 -12.77
CA ARG A 17 -3.30 9.70 -13.74
C ARG A 17 -2.09 9.10 -13.03
N ASN A 18 -1.56 8.02 -13.59
CA ASN A 18 -0.33 7.40 -13.11
C ASN A 18 0.45 6.78 -14.28
N ALA A 19 1.75 7.01 -14.31
CA ALA A 19 2.70 6.40 -15.21
C ALA A 19 3.66 5.52 -14.39
N GLU A 20 3.26 4.28 -14.12
CA GLU A 20 4.01 3.31 -13.32
C GLU A 20 5.09 2.60 -14.14
N LEU A 21 4.77 2.26 -15.38
CA LEU A 21 5.65 1.48 -16.23
C LEU A 21 6.86 2.30 -16.67
N TRP A 22 8.04 1.76 -16.41
CA TRP A 22 9.27 2.31 -16.89
C TRP A 22 9.37 2.11 -18.42
N GLN A 23 9.42 3.22 -19.14
CA GLN A 23 9.72 3.21 -20.57
C GLN A 23 11.11 3.83 -20.77
N PRO A 24 12.00 3.22 -21.59
CA PRO A 24 13.27 3.85 -21.93
C PRO A 24 13.03 5.26 -22.44
N ALA A 25 13.71 6.26 -21.91
CA ALA A 25 13.64 7.68 -22.23
C ALA A 25 12.36 8.43 -21.72
N ALA A 26 11.47 7.81 -20.93
CA ALA A 26 10.38 8.52 -20.31
C ALA A 26 10.53 8.54 -18.78
N ARG A 27 10.37 9.73 -18.17
CA ARG A 27 10.20 9.83 -16.71
C ARG A 27 8.86 9.25 -16.34
N THR A 28 8.84 8.42 -15.30
CA THR A 28 7.62 7.84 -14.75
C THR A 28 7.22 8.58 -13.49
N ASP A 29 5.92 8.58 -13.16
CA ASP A 29 5.44 9.17 -11.91
C ASP A 29 6.08 8.48 -10.68
N ALA A 30 6.36 7.19 -10.76
CA ALA A 30 7.05 6.46 -9.71
C ALA A 30 8.49 6.97 -9.49
N LEU A 31 9.25 7.23 -10.57
CA LEU A 31 10.60 7.78 -10.46
C LEU A 31 10.59 9.22 -9.94
N ASP A 32 9.68 10.07 -10.44
CA ASP A 32 9.53 11.43 -9.97
C ASP A 32 9.13 11.49 -8.49
N MET A 33 8.31 10.56 -8.04
CA MET A 33 7.91 10.42 -6.64
C MET A 33 9.08 9.98 -5.75
N LEU A 34 9.94 9.07 -6.22
CA LEU A 34 11.04 8.53 -5.41
C LEU A 34 12.27 9.44 -5.34
N VAL A 35 12.67 10.04 -6.47
CA VAL A 35 13.94 10.79 -6.57
C VAL A 35 13.81 12.13 -7.30
N GLY A 36 12.60 12.54 -7.68
CA GLY A 36 12.32 13.78 -8.40
C GLY A 36 11.54 14.78 -7.56
N GLU A 37 10.62 15.50 -8.20
CA GLU A 37 9.82 16.56 -7.60
C GLU A 37 8.96 16.10 -6.42
N GLY A 38 8.54 14.84 -6.43
CA GLY A 38 7.70 14.23 -5.40
C GLY A 38 8.45 13.70 -4.19
N ALA A 39 9.78 13.62 -4.22
CA ALA A 39 10.57 12.91 -3.21
C ALA A 39 10.35 13.43 -1.76
N ARG A 40 10.09 14.73 -1.61
CA ARG A 40 9.89 15.36 -0.29
C ARG A 40 8.52 15.11 0.31
N ASP A 41 7.48 15.00 -0.53
CA ASP A 41 6.09 14.79 -0.13
C ASP A 41 5.42 13.86 -1.15
N GLN A 42 5.68 12.58 -1.02
CA GLN A 42 5.25 11.59 -2.01
C GLN A 42 3.74 11.42 -2.05
N ALA A 43 3.09 11.47 -0.89
CA ALA A 43 1.64 11.40 -0.80
C ALA A 43 0.96 12.65 -1.40
N GLY A 44 1.49 13.84 -1.13
CA GLY A 44 1.03 15.09 -1.71
C GLY A 44 1.22 15.13 -3.24
N PHE A 45 2.39 14.74 -3.72
CA PHE A 45 2.67 14.61 -5.15
C PHE A 45 1.68 13.65 -5.84
N ALA A 46 1.46 12.48 -5.26
CA ALA A 46 0.51 11.50 -5.79
C ALA A 46 -0.93 12.01 -5.81
N ALA A 47 -1.37 12.65 -4.72
CA ALA A 47 -2.71 13.21 -4.59
C ALA A 47 -2.93 14.45 -5.49
N ALA A 48 -1.87 15.14 -5.92
CA ALA A 48 -1.96 16.29 -6.84
C ALA A 48 -2.21 15.88 -8.29
N LYS A 49 -2.01 14.62 -8.67
CA LYS A 49 -2.21 14.14 -10.05
C LYS A 49 -3.65 14.40 -10.54
N PRO A 50 -3.82 14.72 -11.82
CA PRO A 50 -5.15 14.97 -12.38
C PRO A 50 -6.02 13.70 -12.34
N LEU A 51 -7.32 13.89 -12.18
CA LEU A 51 -8.32 12.85 -12.37
C LEU A 51 -8.55 12.71 -13.89
N VAL A 52 -8.32 11.53 -14.44
CA VAL A 52 -8.41 11.23 -15.87
C VAL A 52 -9.47 10.18 -16.22
N ASP A 53 -9.85 9.36 -15.23
CA ASP A 53 -10.94 8.40 -15.35
C ASP A 53 -11.93 8.60 -14.18
N PRO A 54 -13.21 8.27 -14.34
CA PRO A 54 -14.15 8.25 -13.22
C PRO A 54 -13.66 7.29 -12.11
N PRO A 55 -13.66 7.71 -10.83
CA PRO A 55 -13.24 6.85 -9.73
C PRO A 55 -14.05 5.56 -9.67
N GLY A 56 -13.37 4.45 -9.63
CA GLY A 56 -14.00 3.13 -9.53
C GLY A 56 -14.13 2.37 -10.85
N GLU A 57 -13.95 2.99 -11.99
CA GLU A 57 -14.17 2.34 -13.28
C GLU A 57 -12.96 1.54 -13.76
N ARG A 58 -11.76 2.13 -13.65
CA ARG A 58 -10.55 1.55 -14.24
C ARG A 58 -9.56 1.11 -13.18
N PHE A 59 -9.00 -0.10 -13.35
CA PHE A 59 -7.85 -0.56 -12.59
C PHE A 59 -6.56 0.00 -13.19
N VAL A 60 -5.80 0.73 -12.38
CA VAL A 60 -4.45 1.19 -12.72
C VAL A 60 -3.54 0.90 -11.54
N TYR A 61 -2.67 -0.11 -11.67
CA TYR A 61 -1.67 -0.40 -10.64
C TYR A 61 -0.77 0.82 -10.44
N SER A 62 -0.61 1.26 -9.20
CA SER A 62 -0.01 2.56 -8.91
C SER A 62 0.66 2.61 -7.54
N SER A 63 1.99 2.74 -7.53
CA SER A 63 2.75 3.08 -6.32
C SER A 63 2.28 4.39 -5.70
N ALA A 64 1.92 5.38 -6.53
CA ALA A 64 1.38 6.65 -6.08
C ALA A 64 0.09 6.48 -5.26
N THR A 65 -0.79 5.55 -5.63
CA THR A 65 -2.00 5.26 -4.86
C THR A 65 -1.67 4.70 -3.46
N SER A 66 -0.68 3.84 -3.35
CA SER A 66 -0.21 3.32 -2.05
C SER A 66 0.41 4.42 -1.18
N MET A 67 1.08 5.41 -1.78
CA MET A 67 1.58 6.58 -1.05
C MET A 67 0.45 7.47 -0.53
N ILE A 68 -0.65 7.64 -1.28
CA ILE A 68 -1.84 8.35 -0.78
C ILE A 68 -2.40 7.65 0.46
N LEU A 69 -2.49 6.32 0.43
CA LEU A 69 -2.95 5.53 1.59
C LEU A 69 -2.03 5.71 2.80
N ALA A 70 -0.72 5.71 2.58
CA ALA A 70 0.26 5.97 3.64
C ALA A 70 0.13 7.40 4.21
N GLY A 71 -0.12 8.39 3.36
CA GLY A 71 -0.40 9.77 3.77
C GLY A 71 -1.66 9.88 4.64
N ILE A 72 -2.75 9.22 4.23
CA ILE A 72 -3.99 9.15 5.01
C ILE A 72 -3.74 8.52 6.38
N LEU A 73 -2.96 7.44 6.44
CA LEU A 73 -2.59 6.80 7.71
C LEU A 73 -1.82 7.77 8.61
N ALA A 74 -0.81 8.44 8.08
CA ALA A 74 -0.01 9.39 8.85
C ALA A 74 -0.86 10.57 9.37
N ASP A 75 -1.79 11.08 8.56
CA ASP A 75 -2.72 12.15 8.96
C ASP A 75 -3.68 11.70 10.08
N GLN A 76 -4.12 10.44 10.07
CA GLN A 76 -4.95 9.89 11.12
C GLN A 76 -4.17 9.66 12.43
N LEU A 77 -2.90 9.27 12.34
CA LEU A 77 -2.06 9.00 13.52
C LEU A 77 -1.47 10.25 14.16
N ALA A 78 -1.26 11.31 13.37
CA ALA A 78 -0.70 12.59 13.82
C ALA A 78 -1.40 13.76 13.09
N PRO A 79 -2.68 14.05 13.42
CA PRO A 79 -3.42 15.15 12.78
C PRO A 79 -2.72 16.51 12.97
N GLY A 80 -2.39 17.18 11.86
CA GLY A 80 -1.68 18.46 11.87
C GLY A 80 -0.22 18.38 12.34
N GLY A 81 0.32 17.18 12.55
CA GLY A 81 1.69 16.97 13.00
C GLY A 81 2.73 17.35 11.94
N ASP A 82 3.90 17.78 12.40
CA ASP A 82 5.08 17.96 11.58
C ASP A 82 5.67 16.60 11.13
N ALA A 83 6.73 16.64 10.33
CA ALA A 83 7.36 15.44 9.78
C ALA A 83 7.81 14.46 10.87
N ARG A 84 8.36 14.96 11.97
CA ARG A 84 8.81 14.12 13.09
C ARG A 84 7.63 13.47 13.83
N ALA A 85 6.58 14.22 14.10
CA ALA A 85 5.39 13.72 14.76
C ALA A 85 4.71 12.62 13.91
N ARG A 86 4.63 12.81 12.59
CA ARG A 86 4.08 11.83 11.63
C ARG A 86 4.91 10.54 11.60
N HIS A 87 6.23 10.70 11.44
CA HIS A 87 7.17 9.57 11.49
C HIS A 87 7.03 8.78 12.79
N ASP A 88 7.15 9.45 13.95
CA ASP A 88 7.16 8.79 15.25
C ASP A 88 5.82 8.11 15.57
N ALA A 89 4.70 8.74 15.19
CA ALA A 89 3.38 8.13 15.36
C ALA A 89 3.20 6.89 14.49
N THR A 90 3.63 6.93 13.23
CA THR A 90 3.56 5.79 12.32
C THR A 90 4.49 4.67 12.76
N ALA A 91 5.73 4.99 13.18
CA ALA A 91 6.67 3.99 13.68
C ALA A 91 6.15 3.29 14.94
N ARG A 92 5.58 4.04 15.91
CA ARG A 92 4.94 3.45 17.10
C ARG A 92 3.75 2.57 16.73
N PHE A 93 2.91 3.02 15.80
CA PHE A 93 1.77 2.23 15.32
C PHE A 93 2.21 0.91 14.69
N LEU A 94 3.18 0.94 13.78
CA LEU A 94 3.73 -0.26 13.15
C LEU A 94 4.40 -1.18 14.17
N GLY A 95 5.14 -0.63 15.14
CA GLY A 95 5.73 -1.40 16.22
C GLY A 95 4.69 -2.12 17.08
N ALA A 96 3.65 -1.40 17.49
CA ALA A 96 2.63 -1.93 18.39
C ALA A 96 1.63 -2.87 17.69
N ARG A 97 1.31 -2.63 16.41
CA ARG A 97 0.22 -3.30 15.70
C ARG A 97 0.66 -4.28 14.62
N PHE A 98 1.91 -4.23 14.20
CA PHE A 98 2.42 -5.06 13.11
C PHE A 98 3.71 -5.79 13.50
N SER A 99 4.85 -5.10 13.57
CA SER A 99 6.14 -5.77 13.74
C SER A 99 6.30 -6.47 15.09
N GLY A 100 5.82 -5.88 16.17
CA GLY A 100 5.85 -6.48 17.50
C GLY A 100 5.01 -7.76 17.59
N PRO A 101 3.70 -7.73 17.28
CA PRO A 101 2.85 -8.92 17.32
C PRO A 101 3.33 -10.06 16.41
N LEU A 102 3.96 -9.75 15.26
CA LEU A 102 4.53 -10.75 14.35
C LEU A 102 5.94 -11.20 14.75
N GLY A 103 6.57 -10.56 15.74
CA GLY A 103 7.95 -10.83 16.11
C GLY A 103 8.93 -10.60 14.96
N LEU A 104 8.73 -9.53 14.17
CA LEU A 104 9.65 -9.17 13.08
C LEU A 104 10.92 -8.57 13.69
N THR A 105 12.07 -9.13 13.37
CA THR A 105 13.35 -8.73 13.95
C THR A 105 14.21 -7.87 13.05
N GLY A 106 13.92 -7.91 11.73
CA GLY A 106 14.65 -7.15 10.72
C GLY A 106 13.80 -6.13 9.98
N PHE A 107 12.68 -5.70 10.56
CA PHE A 107 11.75 -4.77 9.92
C PHE A 107 12.25 -3.34 10.01
N VAL A 108 12.60 -2.76 8.86
CA VAL A 108 13.07 -1.37 8.72
C VAL A 108 12.26 -0.69 7.62
N PRO A 109 11.23 0.09 7.97
CA PRO A 109 10.48 0.91 7.03
C PRO A 109 11.21 2.22 6.73
N GLU A 110 11.10 2.73 5.51
CA GLU A 110 11.58 4.06 5.14
C GLU A 110 10.44 5.08 5.08
N TYR A 111 10.82 6.37 5.12
CA TYR A 111 9.89 7.50 5.18
C TYR A 111 10.39 8.61 4.26
N ASP A 112 9.48 9.41 3.71
CA ASP A 112 9.81 10.64 3.01
C ASP A 112 10.12 11.81 3.98
N GLU A 113 10.50 12.98 3.43
CA GLU A 113 10.85 14.15 4.25
C GLU A 113 9.64 14.72 5.02
N ARG A 114 8.40 14.33 4.68
CA ARG A 114 7.18 14.67 5.41
C ARG A 114 6.87 13.70 6.54
N GLY A 115 7.72 12.69 6.74
CA GLY A 115 7.49 11.64 7.73
C GLY A 115 6.39 10.65 7.33
N THR A 116 6.07 10.57 6.05
CA THR A 116 5.12 9.61 5.52
C THR A 116 5.84 8.31 5.17
N LEU A 117 5.31 7.18 5.64
CA LEU A 117 5.82 5.85 5.31
C LEU A 117 5.85 5.63 3.79
N HIS A 118 6.91 5.01 3.27
CA HIS A 118 6.94 4.49 1.90
C HIS A 118 6.00 3.29 1.74
N GLY A 119 4.68 3.57 1.61
CA GLY A 119 3.65 2.55 1.54
C GLY A 119 3.66 1.69 0.28
N ALA A 120 4.41 2.10 -0.75
CA ALA A 120 4.53 1.38 -2.02
C ALA A 120 5.73 0.43 -2.08
N ALA A 121 6.80 0.74 -1.33
CA ALA A 121 8.08 0.04 -1.39
C ALA A 121 8.92 0.37 -0.14
N MET A 122 10.20 0.02 -0.14
CA MET A 122 11.17 0.42 0.88
C MET A 122 10.84 -0.07 2.30
N MET A 123 10.19 -1.22 2.40
CA MET A 123 10.09 -1.96 3.66
C MET A 123 11.09 -3.10 3.65
N HIS A 124 12.21 -2.90 4.34
CA HIS A 124 13.28 -3.88 4.40
C HIS A 124 13.02 -4.87 5.53
N MET A 125 13.21 -6.14 5.26
CA MET A 125 13.08 -7.19 6.26
C MET A 125 13.78 -8.47 5.81
N THR A 126 14.02 -9.38 6.75
CA THR A 126 14.60 -10.68 6.43
C THR A 126 13.60 -11.56 5.67
N ALA A 127 14.08 -12.56 4.93
CA ALA A 127 13.22 -13.55 4.28
C ALA A 127 12.32 -14.29 5.31
N ARG A 128 12.81 -14.50 6.53
CA ARG A 128 12.01 -15.11 7.61
C ARG A 128 10.88 -14.20 8.08
N ASP A 129 11.10 -12.89 8.09
CA ASP A 129 10.06 -11.92 8.46
C ASP A 129 8.99 -11.83 7.36
N TYR A 130 9.39 -11.89 6.08
CA TYR A 130 8.43 -12.02 4.97
C TYR A 130 7.57 -13.29 5.10
N ALA A 131 8.17 -14.42 5.47
CA ALA A 131 7.42 -15.66 5.71
C ALA A 131 6.38 -15.52 6.83
N LYS A 132 6.67 -14.76 7.90
CA LYS A 132 5.70 -14.47 8.97
C LYS A 132 4.51 -13.64 8.47
N ILE A 133 4.73 -12.72 7.52
CA ILE A 133 3.63 -11.98 6.87
C ILE A 133 2.77 -12.93 6.02
N GLY A 134 3.39 -13.82 5.25
CA GLY A 134 2.67 -14.86 4.52
C GLY A 134 1.84 -15.75 5.45
N GLU A 135 2.39 -16.13 6.59
CA GLU A 135 1.69 -16.93 7.59
C GLU A 135 0.53 -16.16 8.24
N LEU A 136 0.69 -14.85 8.51
CA LEU A 136 -0.39 -14.00 9.00
C LEU A 136 -1.56 -13.98 7.99
N ILE A 137 -1.27 -13.88 6.70
CA ILE A 137 -2.29 -13.91 5.64
C ILE A 137 -2.96 -15.28 5.60
N ARG A 138 -2.19 -16.37 5.61
CA ARG A 138 -2.68 -17.75 5.61
C ARG A 138 -3.60 -18.04 6.80
N LEU A 139 -3.27 -17.51 7.98
CA LEU A 139 -4.04 -17.65 9.22
C LEU A 139 -5.09 -16.54 9.41
N ARG A 140 -5.42 -15.79 8.36
CA ARG A 140 -6.45 -14.75 8.36
C ARG A 140 -6.30 -13.78 9.54
N GLY A 141 -5.07 -13.28 9.73
CA GLY A 141 -4.80 -12.24 10.72
C GLY A 141 -4.43 -12.72 12.10
N VAL A 142 -4.19 -14.02 12.28
CA VAL A 142 -3.75 -14.58 13.57
C VAL A 142 -2.24 -14.76 13.58
N ALA A 143 -1.55 -14.28 14.61
CA ALA A 143 -0.15 -14.53 14.86
C ALA A 143 0.06 -14.94 16.32
N GLY A 144 0.85 -16.01 16.56
CA GLY A 144 1.08 -16.52 17.90
C GLY A 144 -0.20 -16.90 18.66
N GLY A 145 -1.24 -17.35 17.99
CA GLY A 145 -2.55 -17.68 18.55
C GLY A 145 -3.41 -16.46 18.94
N ARG A 146 -3.01 -15.24 18.56
CA ARG A 146 -3.73 -14.00 18.89
C ARG A 146 -4.15 -13.28 17.62
N PRO A 147 -5.36 -12.68 17.56
CA PRO A 147 -5.77 -11.87 16.44
C PRO A 147 -4.98 -10.56 16.40
N VAL A 148 -4.26 -10.33 15.30
CA VAL A 148 -3.52 -9.09 14.99
C VAL A 148 -4.38 -8.21 14.06
N ILE A 149 -5.07 -8.84 13.10
CA ILE A 149 -5.99 -8.19 12.18
C ILE A 149 -7.34 -8.90 12.29
N ALA A 150 -8.43 -8.14 12.38
CA ALA A 150 -9.76 -8.73 12.47
C ALA A 150 -10.11 -9.51 11.18
N ASP A 151 -10.65 -10.72 11.31
CA ASP A 151 -10.93 -11.64 10.21
C ASP A 151 -11.76 -11.01 9.07
N LYS A 152 -12.75 -10.18 9.41
CA LYS A 152 -13.57 -9.47 8.42
C LYS A 152 -12.78 -8.64 7.42
N TRP A 153 -11.58 -8.15 7.80
CA TRP A 153 -10.72 -7.38 6.90
C TRP A 153 -10.08 -8.27 5.84
N PHE A 154 -9.94 -9.56 6.10
CA PHE A 154 -9.47 -10.52 5.10
C PHE A 154 -10.52 -10.77 4.03
N ASP A 155 -11.81 -10.76 4.36
CA ASP A 155 -12.87 -10.83 3.36
C ASP A 155 -12.83 -9.60 2.43
N ASP A 156 -12.68 -8.40 3.00
CA ASP A 156 -12.52 -7.17 2.22
C ASP A 156 -11.20 -7.15 1.40
N MET A 157 -10.10 -7.61 1.99
CA MET A 157 -8.78 -7.62 1.34
C MET A 157 -8.72 -8.63 0.18
N LEU A 158 -9.32 -9.80 0.36
CA LEU A 158 -9.28 -10.89 -0.61
C LEU A 158 -10.47 -10.85 -1.60
N ALA A 159 -11.41 -9.92 -1.43
CA ALA A 159 -12.49 -9.71 -2.40
C ALA A 159 -11.91 -9.16 -3.72
N PRO A 160 -12.24 -9.80 -4.87
CA PRO A 160 -11.77 -9.32 -6.16
C PRO A 160 -12.22 -7.90 -6.45
N SER A 161 -11.32 -7.08 -6.98
CA SER A 161 -11.68 -5.75 -7.49
C SER A 161 -12.60 -5.91 -8.70
N PRO A 162 -13.71 -5.15 -8.79
CA PRO A 162 -14.60 -5.21 -9.96
C PRO A 162 -13.91 -4.88 -11.30
N ALA A 163 -12.84 -4.08 -11.27
CA ALA A 163 -12.10 -3.69 -12.48
C ALA A 163 -10.90 -4.60 -12.76
N ASN A 164 -10.50 -5.47 -11.82
CA ASN A 164 -9.46 -6.48 -12.04
C ASN A 164 -9.65 -7.65 -11.05
N PRO A 165 -10.20 -8.78 -11.48
CA PRO A 165 -10.49 -9.90 -10.60
C PRO A 165 -9.23 -10.59 -10.01
N ALA A 166 -8.04 -10.30 -10.54
CA ALA A 166 -6.77 -10.79 -9.99
C ALA A 166 -6.22 -9.91 -8.86
N TYR A 167 -6.90 -8.81 -8.50
CA TYR A 167 -6.45 -7.88 -7.47
C TYR A 167 -7.53 -7.64 -6.42
N GLY A 168 -7.13 -7.70 -5.16
CA GLY A 168 -7.98 -7.38 -4.02
C GLY A 168 -7.73 -5.96 -3.49
N ALA A 169 -7.67 -5.79 -2.18
CA ALA A 169 -7.29 -4.53 -1.56
C ALA A 169 -5.80 -4.56 -1.18
N GLN A 170 -4.96 -3.94 -2.00
CA GLN A 170 -3.48 -3.90 -1.88
C GLN A 170 -2.81 -5.29 -1.93
N ILE A 171 -3.45 -6.27 -2.56
CA ILE A 171 -2.91 -7.62 -2.71
C ILE A 171 -3.27 -8.22 -4.06
N TRP A 172 -2.30 -8.85 -4.70
CA TRP A 172 -2.53 -9.69 -5.87
C TRP A 172 -3.13 -11.02 -5.45
N LEU A 173 -4.25 -11.37 -6.06
CA LEU A 173 -4.93 -12.64 -5.85
C LEU A 173 -4.42 -13.66 -6.88
N ASN A 174 -4.08 -14.87 -6.46
CA ASN A 174 -3.68 -15.92 -7.39
C ASN A 174 -4.91 -16.56 -8.09
N ARG A 175 -5.76 -15.71 -8.69
CA ARG A 175 -6.97 -16.13 -9.40
C ARG A 175 -6.81 -15.94 -10.89
N GLY A 176 -7.33 -16.88 -11.68
CA GLY A 176 -7.33 -16.78 -13.14
C GLY A 176 -8.13 -15.57 -13.62
N GLY A 177 -7.65 -14.90 -14.70
CA GLY A 177 -8.30 -13.73 -15.33
C GLY A 177 -7.49 -12.44 -15.25
N GLY A 178 -6.38 -12.41 -14.52
CA GLY A 178 -5.43 -11.29 -14.49
C GLY A 178 -4.06 -11.66 -15.04
N THR A 179 -3.17 -10.70 -15.10
CA THR A 179 -1.81 -10.83 -15.66
C THR A 179 -0.84 -11.65 -14.78
N SER A 180 -1.20 -11.98 -13.54
CA SER A 180 -0.31 -12.69 -12.61
C SER A 180 -0.83 -14.09 -12.31
N ARG A 181 -0.25 -15.07 -12.99
CA ARG A 181 -0.31 -16.50 -12.62
C ARG A 181 1.06 -16.94 -12.14
N LEU A 182 1.49 -16.43 -10.98
CA LEU A 182 2.80 -16.80 -10.43
C LEU A 182 2.86 -18.28 -10.05
N PHE A 183 1.73 -18.86 -9.63
CA PHE A 183 1.63 -20.27 -9.23
C PHE A 183 0.31 -20.87 -9.71
N PRO A 184 0.26 -21.42 -10.94
CA PRO A 184 -0.92 -22.14 -11.43
C PRO A 184 -1.27 -23.29 -10.50
N GLY A 185 -2.54 -23.39 -10.09
CA GLY A 185 -3.02 -24.48 -9.22
C GLY A 185 -2.92 -24.23 -7.71
N MET A 186 -2.37 -23.10 -7.28
CA MET A 186 -2.50 -22.65 -5.88
C MET A 186 -3.65 -21.63 -5.79
N ALA A 187 -4.72 -22.01 -5.13
CA ALA A 187 -5.84 -21.13 -4.79
C ALA A 187 -5.63 -20.53 -3.38
#